data_03e8a628de45fc7243f94dde7e17fe56
#
_entry.id   03e8a628de45fc7243f94dde7e17fe56
#
_cell.length_a   1.000
_cell.length_b   1.000
_cell.length_c   1.000
_cell.angle_alpha   90.00
_cell.angle_beta   90.00
_cell.angle_gamma   90.00
#
_symmetry.space_group_name_H-M   'P 1'
#
loop_
_entity.id
_entity.type
_entity.pdbx_description
1 polymer ?
#
loop_
_entity_poly.entity_id
_entity_poly.type
_entity_poly.pdbx_seq_one_letter_code
_entity_poly.pdbx_strand_id
1 'polypeptide(L)'
;MRHCCHGVLMVLSVSFALWLLTPSRYVVARGQSVTGNTAAESIAPHGYVLGTKSIKGSALPGELTFVLTRDEVYVPIILRKPKGDGPFPAVTMGWGEGREGMKKVEELADSFSQLQDRMLARGYVVVTVNYRNEIPYAYEQSKPPQNLPDSISGGQRMLKSGPTLDHEDLIAILRYVQSLPYVKKDAVGAIGVSHSGEMIMKAASEYTFAAGICVEPADHEFLTVNTGPNAPRKDNEIQYNDIEVARKNANKTEAMERIERIHTPILIFGRDTDHQQGIFKLTYEWMKEAHKDVTWTSFDHPVHGYVLIRNQPDGSYKPDEIQQKTYAIFMDYFDKHLKR
;
A
#
# COMPACT_ATOMS: atom_id res chain seq x y z
N MET A 1 -54.33 20.71 -69.29
CA MET A 1 -53.34 20.49 -70.33
C MET A 1 -52.34 19.51 -69.77
N ARG A 2 -52.47 18.32 -70.09
CA ARG A 2 -51.74 17.35 -70.89
C ARG A 2 -50.24 17.60 -70.95
N HIS A 3 -49.38 16.65 -70.39
CA HIS A 3 -48.46 15.74 -71.05
C HIS A 3 -47.68 15.02 -69.97
N CYS A 4 -47.82 13.73 -69.81
CA CYS A 4 -47.20 12.58 -70.48
C CYS A 4 -45.68 12.70 -70.67
N CYS A 5 -44.93 11.82 -70.03
CA CYS A 5 -43.95 10.96 -70.66
C CYS A 5 -43.17 10.13 -69.59
N HIS A 6 -43.41 8.89 -69.71
CA HIS A 6 -42.50 7.77 -70.06
C HIS A 6 -41.46 7.40 -69.00
N GLY A 7 -41.67 6.21 -68.54
CA GLY A 7 -40.80 5.43 -67.68
C GLY A 7 -39.50 4.92 -68.31
N VAL A 8 -38.59 4.56 -67.48
CA VAL A 8 -37.56 3.55 -67.71
C VAL A 8 -37.44 2.68 -66.48
N LEU A 9 -37.88 1.44 -66.64
CA LEU A 9 -37.75 0.39 -65.65
C LEU A 9 -36.28 -0.15 -65.76
N MET A 10 -35.46 0.14 -64.76
CA MET A 10 -34.14 -0.47 -64.65
C MET A 10 -34.25 -1.64 -63.67
N VAL A 11 -34.23 -2.84 -64.21
CA VAL A 11 -34.15 -4.06 -63.42
C VAL A 11 -32.74 -4.27 -62.94
N LEU A 12 -32.48 -4.01 -61.68
CA LEU A 12 -31.24 -4.42 -61.02
C LEU A 12 -31.38 -5.83 -60.45
N SER A 13 -30.75 -6.77 -61.11
CA SER A 13 -30.55 -8.13 -60.67
C SER A 13 -29.58 -8.16 -59.51
N VAL A 14 -30.10 -8.42 -58.29
CA VAL A 14 -29.28 -8.68 -57.10
C VAL A 14 -28.91 -10.14 -57.07
N SER A 15 -27.67 -10.45 -57.39
CA SER A 15 -27.12 -11.81 -57.21
C SER A 15 -26.85 -12.05 -55.74
N PHE A 16 -27.65 -12.90 -55.10
CA PHE A 16 -27.38 -13.41 -53.76
C PHE A 16 -26.27 -14.46 -53.86
N ALA A 17 -25.07 -14.09 -53.41
CA ALA A 17 -24.02 -15.05 -53.15
C ALA A 17 -24.30 -15.72 -51.80
N LEU A 18 -24.71 -16.99 -51.85
CA LEU A 18 -24.86 -17.85 -50.67
C LEU A 18 -23.48 -18.20 -50.12
N TRP A 19 -23.08 -17.54 -49.04
CA TRP A 19 -21.93 -17.98 -48.24
C TRP A 19 -22.35 -19.18 -47.38
N LEU A 20 -21.90 -20.36 -47.77
CA LEU A 20 -21.98 -21.55 -46.95
C LEU A 20 -21.08 -21.37 -45.72
N LEU A 21 -21.71 -21.10 -44.57
CA LEU A 21 -21.04 -21.12 -43.27
C LEU A 21 -20.70 -22.59 -42.96
N THR A 22 -19.43 -22.94 -43.11
CA THR A 22 -18.91 -24.18 -42.55
C THR A 22 -18.78 -23.99 -41.02
N PRO A 23 -19.31 -24.88 -40.19
CA PRO A 23 -19.14 -24.77 -38.76
C PRO A 23 -17.67 -25.00 -38.41
N SER A 24 -16.99 -23.97 -37.90
CA SER A 24 -15.69 -24.12 -37.25
C SER A 24 -15.81 -25.11 -36.11
N ARG A 25 -15.27 -26.31 -36.32
CA ARG A 25 -15.07 -27.26 -35.22
C ARG A 25 -14.05 -26.68 -34.28
N TYR A 26 -14.50 -26.16 -33.16
CA TYR A 26 -13.61 -25.90 -32.01
C TYR A 26 -13.06 -27.25 -31.55
N VAL A 27 -11.81 -27.53 -31.87
CA VAL A 27 -11.05 -28.60 -31.24
C VAL A 27 -10.77 -28.14 -29.80
N VAL A 28 -11.57 -28.64 -28.87
CA VAL A 28 -11.24 -28.56 -27.45
C VAL A 28 -10.01 -29.44 -27.25
N ALA A 29 -8.83 -28.83 -27.25
CA ALA A 29 -7.62 -29.51 -26.80
C ALA A 29 -7.86 -29.91 -25.34
N ARG A 30 -8.02 -31.20 -25.08
CA ARG A 30 -7.94 -31.75 -23.73
C ARG A 30 -6.58 -31.38 -23.19
N GLY A 31 -6.56 -30.50 -22.16
CA GLY A 31 -5.36 -30.12 -21.47
C GLY A 31 -4.65 -31.33 -20.92
N GLN A 32 -3.47 -31.59 -21.44
CA GLN A 32 -2.47 -32.32 -20.69
C GLN A 32 -2.23 -31.56 -19.42
N SER A 33 -2.33 -32.21 -18.27
CA SER A 33 -1.90 -31.68 -17.00
C SER A 33 -0.40 -31.38 -17.10
N VAL A 34 -0.09 -30.13 -17.39
CA VAL A 34 1.27 -29.62 -17.24
C VAL A 34 1.50 -29.47 -15.74
N THR A 35 2.04 -30.53 -15.12
CA THR A 35 2.74 -30.44 -13.86
C THR A 35 4.08 -29.76 -14.14
N GLY A 36 4.02 -28.52 -14.56
CA GLY A 36 5.12 -27.61 -14.65
C GLY A 36 4.94 -26.60 -13.55
N ASN A 37 5.80 -26.64 -12.55
CA ASN A 37 6.08 -25.52 -11.67
C ASN A 37 6.63 -24.38 -12.56
N THR A 38 5.75 -23.69 -13.27
CA THR A 38 6.07 -22.38 -13.80
C THR A 38 6.08 -21.47 -12.59
N ALA A 39 7.24 -21.41 -11.91
CA ALA A 39 7.59 -20.23 -11.16
C ALA A 39 7.30 -19.07 -12.12
N ALA A 40 6.29 -18.26 -11.81
CA ALA A 40 6.09 -17.00 -12.49
C ALA A 40 7.46 -16.35 -12.49
N GLU A 41 8.05 -16.14 -13.67
CA GLU A 41 9.30 -15.41 -13.79
C GLU A 41 9.06 -14.10 -13.07
N SER A 42 9.63 -13.97 -11.88
CA SER A 42 9.49 -12.77 -11.09
C SER A 42 10.17 -11.68 -11.89
N ILE A 43 9.37 -10.76 -12.44
CA ILE A 43 9.92 -9.54 -13.04
C ILE A 43 10.93 -8.99 -12.05
N ALA A 44 12.19 -8.87 -12.50
CA ALA A 44 13.26 -8.40 -11.63
C ALA A 44 12.85 -7.04 -11.05
N PRO A 45 13.02 -6.80 -9.75
CA PRO A 45 12.68 -5.52 -9.15
C PRO A 45 13.36 -4.39 -9.91
N HIS A 46 12.59 -3.47 -10.44
CA HIS A 46 13.09 -2.37 -11.27
C HIS A 46 12.74 -1.03 -10.64
N GLY A 47 13.75 -0.16 -10.51
CA GLY A 47 13.60 1.22 -10.10
C GLY A 47 14.23 2.17 -11.11
N TYR A 48 13.52 3.21 -11.46
CA TYR A 48 14.02 4.29 -12.30
C TYR A 48 14.42 5.48 -11.41
N VAL A 49 15.73 5.72 -11.30
CA VAL A 49 16.26 6.84 -10.52
C VAL A 49 16.06 8.13 -11.31
N LEU A 50 15.25 9.03 -10.76
CA LEU A 50 15.01 10.34 -11.38
C LEU A 50 16.10 11.34 -11.04
N GLY A 51 16.67 11.26 -9.85
CA GLY A 51 17.75 12.14 -9.42
C GLY A 51 17.86 12.30 -7.91
N THR A 52 18.79 13.15 -7.51
CA THR A 52 19.04 13.46 -6.11
C THR A 52 18.23 14.69 -5.67
N LYS A 53 17.63 14.62 -4.51
CA LYS A 53 16.84 15.69 -3.87
C LYS A 53 17.52 16.13 -2.58
N SER A 54 17.61 17.43 -2.40
CA SER A 54 17.92 17.99 -1.08
C SER A 54 16.74 17.79 -0.14
N ILE A 55 17.00 17.34 1.07
CA ILE A 55 15.99 17.11 2.11
C ILE A 55 16.05 18.26 3.11
N LYS A 56 14.92 18.94 3.28
CA LYS A 56 14.84 20.09 4.20
C LYS A 56 15.18 19.69 5.63
N GLY A 57 16.13 20.39 6.23
CA GLY A 57 16.54 20.11 7.60
C GLY A 57 17.52 18.94 7.76
N SER A 58 18.06 18.40 6.66
CA SER A 58 19.09 17.35 6.68
C SER A 58 20.28 17.72 5.81
N ALA A 59 21.47 17.29 6.23
CA ALA A 59 22.69 17.36 5.42
C ALA A 59 22.83 16.19 4.43
N LEU A 60 22.05 15.13 4.59
CA LEU A 60 22.06 13.96 3.70
C LEU A 60 20.92 14.06 2.69
N PRO A 61 21.22 14.00 1.39
CA PRO A 61 20.20 14.04 0.35
C PRO A 61 19.36 12.75 0.34
N GLY A 62 18.29 12.77 -0.45
CA GLY A 62 17.52 11.61 -0.84
C GLY A 62 17.61 11.36 -2.34
N GLU A 63 17.51 10.12 -2.75
CA GLU A 63 17.36 9.71 -4.14
C GLU A 63 15.88 9.52 -4.45
N LEU A 64 15.34 10.28 -5.39
CA LEU A 64 13.99 10.11 -5.88
C LEU A 64 13.99 9.02 -6.94
N THR A 65 13.24 7.97 -6.68
CA THR A 65 13.16 6.79 -7.52
C THR A 65 11.71 6.41 -7.76
N PHE A 66 11.40 5.95 -8.97
CA PHE A 66 10.13 5.31 -9.30
C PHE A 66 10.32 3.81 -9.35
N VAL A 67 9.58 3.09 -8.52
CA VAL A 67 9.59 1.63 -8.49
C VAL A 67 8.47 1.10 -9.38
N LEU A 68 8.80 0.18 -10.28
CA LEU A 68 7.84 -0.50 -11.13
C LEU A 68 7.17 -1.63 -10.36
N THR A 69 5.84 -1.61 -10.31
CA THR A 69 5.03 -2.68 -9.75
C THR A 69 4.79 -3.80 -10.77
N ARG A 70 4.30 -4.95 -10.34
CA ARG A 70 4.04 -6.11 -11.21
C ARG A 70 2.97 -5.85 -12.28
N ASP A 71 2.09 -4.89 -12.04
CA ASP A 71 1.03 -4.44 -12.96
C ASP A 71 1.40 -3.16 -13.72
N GLU A 72 2.72 -2.91 -13.83
CA GLU A 72 3.31 -1.84 -14.66
C GLU A 72 2.96 -0.41 -14.21
N VAL A 73 2.65 -0.22 -12.93
CA VAL A 73 2.51 1.12 -12.34
C VAL A 73 3.82 1.56 -11.72
N TYR A 74 4.22 2.82 -11.94
CA TYR A 74 5.36 3.42 -11.27
C TYR A 74 4.92 4.15 -10.01
N VAL A 75 5.51 3.77 -8.86
CA VAL A 75 5.27 4.41 -7.58
C VAL A 75 6.51 5.16 -7.08
N PRO A 76 6.37 6.40 -6.60
CA PRO A 76 7.50 7.22 -6.17
C PRO A 76 7.96 6.84 -4.77
N ILE A 77 9.27 6.81 -4.58
CA ILE A 77 9.92 6.71 -3.27
C ILE A 77 11.04 7.74 -3.16
N ILE A 78 11.38 8.11 -1.93
CA ILE A 78 12.65 8.79 -1.64
C ILE A 78 13.50 7.88 -0.75
N LEU A 79 14.65 7.48 -1.27
CA LEU A 79 15.60 6.62 -0.61
C LEU A 79 16.75 7.46 -0.04
N ARG A 80 17.06 7.24 1.23
CA ARG A 80 18.19 7.89 1.92
C ARG A 80 19.13 6.84 2.47
N LYS A 81 20.40 6.96 2.11
CA LYS A 81 21.46 6.00 2.48
C LYS A 81 22.37 6.59 3.55
N PRO A 82 22.77 5.84 4.58
CA PRO A 82 23.82 6.26 5.50
C PRO A 82 25.17 6.35 4.79
N LYS A 83 26.14 7.01 5.40
CA LYS A 83 27.52 7.05 4.90
C LYS A 83 28.14 5.65 4.93
N GLY A 84 28.98 5.34 3.95
CA GLY A 84 29.69 4.06 3.83
C GLY A 84 29.12 3.17 2.71
N ASP A 85 29.69 1.97 2.59
CA ASP A 85 29.41 1.07 1.45
C ASP A 85 28.32 0.03 1.75
N GLY A 86 28.05 -0.27 3.04
CA GLY A 86 27.08 -1.28 3.43
C GLY A 86 27.67 -2.71 3.46
N PRO A 87 26.87 -3.77 3.38
CA PRO A 87 25.39 -3.71 3.27
C PRO A 87 24.71 -3.25 4.58
N PHE A 88 23.69 -2.43 4.43
CA PHE A 88 22.91 -1.87 5.52
C PHE A 88 21.56 -2.54 5.68
N PRO A 89 20.98 -2.64 6.88
CA PRO A 89 19.55 -2.88 7.04
C PRO A 89 18.76 -1.70 6.45
N ALA A 90 17.52 -1.95 6.00
CA ALA A 90 16.68 -0.94 5.42
C ALA A 90 15.27 -0.94 6.03
N VAL A 91 14.64 0.23 6.09
CA VAL A 91 13.28 0.41 6.58
C VAL A 91 12.49 1.28 5.60
N THR A 92 11.35 0.76 5.11
CA THR A 92 10.35 1.59 4.43
C THR A 92 9.50 2.31 5.46
N MET A 93 9.19 3.58 5.22
CA MET A 93 8.43 4.43 6.11
C MET A 93 7.27 5.09 5.37
N GLY A 94 6.03 4.74 5.74
CA GLY A 94 4.81 5.20 5.09
C GLY A 94 3.88 5.97 6.03
N TRP A 95 3.07 6.85 5.43
CA TRP A 95 2.04 7.62 6.09
C TRP A 95 0.77 7.62 5.25
N GLY A 96 -0.39 7.41 5.85
CA GLY A 96 -1.66 7.24 5.16
C GLY A 96 -2.40 8.52 4.78
N GLU A 97 -1.68 9.62 4.54
CA GLU A 97 -2.30 10.89 4.16
C GLU A 97 -1.71 11.45 2.87
N GLY A 98 -2.61 11.95 2.04
CA GLY A 98 -2.27 12.78 0.89
C GLY A 98 -2.23 12.04 -0.43
N ARG A 99 -2.59 12.77 -1.48
CA ARG A 99 -2.83 12.28 -2.84
C ARG A 99 -1.98 13.02 -3.87
N GLU A 100 -0.91 13.65 -3.43
CA GLU A 100 -0.12 14.54 -4.27
C GLU A 100 1.08 13.84 -4.92
N GLY A 101 1.06 12.51 -4.94
CA GLY A 101 2.06 11.69 -5.62
C GLY A 101 3.48 12.00 -5.18
N MET A 102 4.30 12.40 -6.16
CA MET A 102 5.71 12.73 -5.95
C MET A 102 5.91 13.88 -4.96
N LYS A 103 5.07 14.92 -5.03
CA LYS A 103 5.11 16.05 -4.10
C LYS A 103 4.90 15.60 -2.67
N LYS A 104 3.99 14.63 -2.44
CA LYS A 104 3.72 14.08 -1.11
C LYS A 104 4.92 13.31 -0.56
N VAL A 105 5.56 12.49 -1.36
CA VAL A 105 6.78 11.77 -0.97
C VAL A 105 7.89 12.76 -0.56
N GLU A 106 8.07 13.84 -1.32
CA GLU A 106 9.04 14.91 -0.99
C GLU A 106 8.68 15.60 0.33
N GLU A 107 7.41 15.95 0.51
CA GLU A 107 6.91 16.57 1.74
C GLU A 107 7.09 15.66 2.96
N LEU A 108 6.80 14.37 2.83
CA LEU A 108 7.00 13.40 3.91
C LEU A 108 8.49 13.23 4.24
N ALA A 109 9.36 13.16 3.23
CA ALA A 109 10.80 13.07 3.46
C ALA A 109 11.33 14.29 4.20
N ASP A 110 10.85 15.48 3.87
CA ASP A 110 11.19 16.73 4.56
C ASP A 110 10.63 16.77 5.99
N SER A 111 9.34 16.38 6.15
CA SER A 111 8.65 16.42 7.44
C SER A 111 9.26 15.48 8.48
N PHE A 112 9.79 14.35 8.03
CA PHE A 112 10.42 13.34 8.89
C PHE A 112 11.95 13.36 8.84
N SER A 113 12.57 14.40 8.26
CA SER A 113 14.01 14.40 7.99
C SER A 113 14.86 14.17 9.24
N GLN A 114 14.50 14.77 10.38
CA GLN A 114 15.24 14.62 11.64
C GLN A 114 15.08 13.19 12.23
N LEU A 115 13.89 12.60 12.13
CA LEU A 115 13.66 11.20 12.52
C LEU A 115 14.49 10.27 11.62
N GLN A 116 14.46 10.50 10.31
CA GLN A 116 15.22 9.71 9.34
C GLN A 116 16.73 9.87 9.57
N ASP A 117 17.23 11.07 9.87
CA ASP A 117 18.65 11.31 10.17
C ASP A 117 19.12 10.48 11.38
N ARG A 118 18.28 10.32 12.40
CA ARG A 118 18.56 9.45 13.53
C ARG A 118 18.62 7.98 13.15
N MET A 119 17.75 7.51 12.23
CA MET A 119 17.80 6.15 11.70
C MET A 119 19.03 5.95 10.81
N LEU A 120 19.37 6.92 9.96
CA LEU A 120 20.60 6.91 9.15
C LEU A 120 21.84 6.85 10.02
N ALA A 121 21.89 7.64 11.13
CA ALA A 121 23.00 7.59 12.08
C ALA A 121 23.14 6.24 12.79
N ARG A 122 22.06 5.47 12.92
CA ARG A 122 22.07 4.07 13.40
C ARG A 122 22.41 3.06 12.29
N GLY A 123 22.71 3.52 11.08
CA GLY A 123 23.14 2.68 9.96
C GLY A 123 22.00 2.06 9.16
N TYR A 124 20.79 2.60 9.19
CA TYR A 124 19.68 2.15 8.38
C TYR A 124 19.58 2.93 7.06
N VAL A 125 19.33 2.26 5.97
CA VAL A 125 18.72 2.89 4.79
C VAL A 125 17.26 3.19 5.12
N VAL A 126 16.80 4.41 4.83
CA VAL A 126 15.41 4.82 5.08
C VAL A 126 14.75 5.16 3.76
N VAL A 127 13.57 4.59 3.52
CA VAL A 127 12.82 4.75 2.28
C VAL A 127 11.45 5.33 2.59
N THR A 128 11.24 6.59 2.24
CA THR A 128 9.90 7.22 2.31
C THR A 128 9.06 6.71 1.16
N VAL A 129 7.86 6.23 1.45
CA VAL A 129 6.96 5.62 0.47
C VAL A 129 5.65 6.37 0.35
N ASN A 130 5.06 6.30 -0.85
CA ASN A 130 3.69 6.70 -1.14
C ASN A 130 3.07 5.67 -2.08
N TYR A 131 1.76 5.51 -2.08
CA TYR A 131 1.09 4.44 -2.82
C TYR A 131 0.29 4.99 -4.01
N ARG A 132 -0.09 4.10 -4.94
CA ARG A 132 -0.81 4.45 -6.18
C ARG A 132 -2.12 5.21 -5.93
N ASN A 133 -2.88 4.84 -4.91
CA ASN A 133 -4.14 5.53 -4.57
C ASN A 133 -3.91 6.95 -4.07
N GLU A 134 -2.71 7.26 -3.66
CA GLU A 134 -2.30 8.56 -3.17
C GLU A 134 -1.65 9.40 -4.28
N ILE A 135 -1.51 8.82 -5.51
CA ILE A 135 -0.96 9.52 -6.67
C ILE A 135 -2.12 10.13 -7.46
N PRO A 136 -2.27 11.46 -7.49
CA PRO A 136 -3.25 12.10 -8.35
C PRO A 136 -2.96 11.73 -9.81
N TYR A 137 -4.00 11.55 -10.59
CA TYR A 137 -3.91 11.32 -12.04
C TYR A 137 -3.49 9.92 -12.50
N ALA A 138 -3.05 9.00 -11.65
CA ALA A 138 -2.84 7.62 -12.11
C ALA A 138 -4.13 7.04 -12.75
N TYR A 139 -5.28 7.46 -12.25
CA TYR A 139 -6.61 7.09 -12.76
C TYR A 139 -7.40 8.24 -13.38
N GLU A 140 -6.97 9.48 -13.22
CA GLU A 140 -7.69 10.66 -13.75
C GLU A 140 -7.47 10.90 -15.25
N GLN A 141 -6.48 10.25 -15.85
CA GLN A 141 -6.27 10.33 -17.30
C GLN A 141 -7.37 9.63 -18.09
N SER A 142 -8.08 8.70 -17.47
CA SER A 142 -9.34 8.19 -17.99
C SER A 142 -10.47 8.86 -17.22
N LYS A 143 -10.93 10.04 -17.64
CA LYS A 143 -12.17 10.61 -17.11
C LYS A 143 -13.29 9.60 -17.35
N PRO A 144 -13.87 8.99 -16.31
CA PRO A 144 -14.98 8.08 -16.51
C PRO A 144 -16.13 8.84 -17.18
N PRO A 145 -17.00 8.17 -17.94
CA PRO A 145 -18.19 8.78 -18.50
C PRO A 145 -18.96 9.51 -17.40
N GLN A 146 -19.43 10.73 -17.70
CA GLN A 146 -20.10 11.61 -16.72
C GLN A 146 -21.36 11.02 -16.10
N ASN A 147 -21.90 9.96 -16.68
CA ASN A 147 -23.11 9.27 -16.25
C ASN A 147 -22.86 8.02 -15.39
N LEU A 148 -21.62 7.76 -15.01
CA LEU A 148 -21.35 6.69 -14.06
C LEU A 148 -21.78 7.09 -12.66
N PRO A 149 -22.32 6.12 -11.86
CA PRO A 149 -22.60 6.35 -10.46
C PRO A 149 -21.36 6.87 -9.72
N ASP A 150 -21.58 7.74 -8.75
CA ASP A 150 -20.48 8.29 -7.92
C ASP A 150 -19.61 7.22 -7.27
N SER A 151 -20.16 6.03 -7.01
CA SER A 151 -19.44 4.88 -6.46
C SER A 151 -18.36 4.31 -7.40
N ILE A 152 -18.47 4.57 -8.72
CA ILE A 152 -17.55 4.06 -9.73
C ILE A 152 -16.90 5.16 -10.57
N SER A 153 -17.23 6.42 -10.31
CA SER A 153 -16.62 7.56 -11.00
C SER A 153 -15.30 7.96 -10.33
N GLY A 154 -14.24 7.96 -11.10
CA GLY A 154 -12.87 8.28 -10.65
C GLY A 154 -12.15 7.09 -10.00
N GLY A 155 -10.86 6.93 -10.26
CA GLY A 155 -10.04 5.79 -9.85
C GLY A 155 -10.16 5.43 -8.37
N GLN A 156 -10.13 6.43 -7.49
CA GLN A 156 -10.31 6.24 -6.06
C GLN A 156 -11.67 5.68 -5.64
N ARG A 157 -12.73 6.05 -6.34
CA ARG A 157 -14.08 5.58 -6.02
C ARG A 157 -14.29 4.17 -6.54
N MET A 158 -13.64 3.79 -7.61
CA MET A 158 -13.61 2.41 -8.09
C MET A 158 -12.93 1.49 -7.08
N LEU A 159 -11.93 1.99 -6.36
CA LEU A 159 -11.21 1.24 -5.33
C LEU A 159 -11.90 1.26 -3.97
N LYS A 160 -12.84 2.17 -3.72
CA LYS A 160 -13.63 2.21 -2.47
C LYS A 160 -14.58 1.04 -2.28
N SER A 161 -15.02 0.42 -3.35
CA SER A 161 -15.93 -0.75 -3.31
C SER A 161 -15.19 -2.08 -3.39
N GLY A 162 -13.86 -2.06 -3.52
CA GLY A 162 -12.99 -3.21 -3.56
C GLY A 162 -11.73 -3.02 -2.73
N PRO A 163 -10.97 -4.10 -2.49
CA PRO A 163 -9.72 -4.00 -1.76
C PRO A 163 -8.73 -3.11 -2.48
N THR A 164 -8.00 -2.27 -1.75
CA THR A 164 -6.95 -1.44 -2.32
C THR A 164 -5.75 -2.30 -2.72
N LEU A 165 -5.05 -1.87 -3.78
CA LEU A 165 -3.85 -2.55 -4.27
C LEU A 165 -2.55 -1.90 -3.76
N ASP A 166 -2.63 -0.96 -2.83
CA ASP A 166 -1.48 -0.24 -2.30
C ASP A 166 -0.45 -1.16 -1.60
N HIS A 167 -0.90 -2.30 -1.06
CA HIS A 167 0.00 -3.32 -0.52
C HIS A 167 0.88 -3.96 -1.59
N GLU A 168 0.44 -4.04 -2.85
CA GLU A 168 1.23 -4.49 -3.99
C GLU A 168 2.40 -3.53 -4.25
N ASP A 169 2.13 -2.23 -4.10
CA ASP A 169 3.17 -1.20 -4.21
C ASP A 169 4.22 -1.38 -3.11
N LEU A 170 3.79 -1.63 -1.88
CA LEU A 170 4.70 -1.91 -0.76
C LEU A 170 5.55 -3.16 -1.03
N ILE A 171 4.95 -4.25 -1.55
CA ILE A 171 5.68 -5.47 -1.92
C ILE A 171 6.71 -5.17 -3.01
N ALA A 172 6.35 -4.40 -4.04
CA ALA A 172 7.27 -4.01 -5.10
C ALA A 172 8.44 -3.17 -4.55
N ILE A 173 8.14 -2.22 -3.67
CA ILE A 173 9.15 -1.39 -3.01
C ILE A 173 10.08 -2.23 -2.14
N LEU A 174 9.55 -3.15 -1.33
CA LEU A 174 10.37 -4.05 -0.50
C LEU A 174 11.32 -4.89 -1.34
N ARG A 175 10.83 -5.49 -2.44
CA ARG A 175 11.65 -6.25 -3.38
C ARG A 175 12.73 -5.41 -4.05
N TYR A 176 12.38 -4.19 -4.48
CA TYR A 176 13.35 -3.26 -5.04
C TYR A 176 14.44 -2.91 -4.04
N VAL A 177 14.08 -2.55 -2.81
CA VAL A 177 15.04 -2.22 -1.75
C VAL A 177 15.96 -3.41 -1.44
N GLN A 178 15.43 -4.63 -1.40
CA GLN A 178 16.21 -5.86 -1.21
C GLN A 178 17.18 -6.15 -2.37
N SER A 179 16.92 -5.63 -3.56
CA SER A 179 17.80 -5.82 -4.73
C SER A 179 19.00 -4.86 -4.76
N LEU A 180 18.99 -3.81 -3.93
CA LEU A 180 20.05 -2.81 -3.91
C LEU A 180 21.36 -3.38 -3.35
N PRO A 181 22.50 -3.17 -4.02
CA PRO A 181 23.77 -3.83 -3.66
C PRO A 181 24.31 -3.43 -2.28
N TYR A 182 23.91 -2.29 -1.76
CA TYR A 182 24.28 -1.78 -0.44
C TYR A 182 23.26 -2.08 0.65
N VAL A 183 22.22 -2.86 0.36
CA VAL A 183 21.20 -3.29 1.33
C VAL A 183 21.42 -4.75 1.68
N LYS A 184 21.38 -5.07 2.98
CA LYS A 184 21.34 -6.44 3.47
C LYS A 184 19.96 -7.04 3.14
N LYS A 185 19.92 -7.94 2.15
CA LYS A 185 18.70 -8.49 1.55
C LYS A 185 17.68 -8.99 2.57
N ASP A 186 18.14 -9.69 3.60
CA ASP A 186 17.30 -10.32 4.62
C ASP A 186 16.99 -9.38 5.81
N ALA A 187 17.39 -8.11 5.71
CA ALA A 187 17.24 -7.11 6.76
C ALA A 187 16.46 -5.88 6.28
N VAL A 188 15.33 -6.12 5.61
CA VAL A 188 14.43 -5.06 5.16
C VAL A 188 13.13 -5.15 5.94
N GLY A 189 12.78 -4.06 6.64
CA GLY A 189 11.56 -3.91 7.42
C GLY A 189 10.67 -2.78 6.90
N ALA A 190 9.50 -2.66 7.50
CA ALA A 190 8.53 -1.61 7.19
C ALA A 190 7.94 -1.00 8.47
N ILE A 191 7.73 0.31 8.48
CA ILE A 191 6.92 1.02 9.48
C ILE A 191 5.90 1.91 8.79
N GLY A 192 4.66 1.87 9.22
CA GLY A 192 3.59 2.65 8.59
C GLY A 192 2.50 3.06 9.57
N VAL A 193 1.93 4.26 9.33
CA VAL A 193 0.85 4.82 10.12
C VAL A 193 -0.48 4.68 9.39
N SER A 194 -1.56 4.36 10.11
CA SER A 194 -2.93 4.35 9.60
C SER A 194 -3.07 3.41 8.39
N HIS A 195 -3.46 3.93 7.22
CA HIS A 195 -3.52 3.18 5.96
C HIS A 195 -2.19 2.45 5.64
N SER A 196 -1.03 3.11 5.82
CA SER A 196 0.26 2.44 5.63
C SER A 196 0.48 1.29 6.62
N GLY A 197 -0.06 1.36 7.82
CA GLY A 197 -0.05 0.26 8.80
C GLY A 197 -0.87 -0.94 8.29
N GLU A 198 -2.07 -0.70 7.74
CA GLU A 198 -2.88 -1.73 7.11
C GLU A 198 -2.17 -2.35 5.88
N MET A 199 -1.50 -1.51 5.05
CA MET A 199 -0.75 -2.02 3.90
C MET A 199 0.39 -2.96 4.32
N ILE A 200 1.02 -2.72 5.47
CA ILE A 200 2.01 -3.64 6.05
C ILE A 200 1.35 -4.97 6.41
N MET A 201 0.18 -4.98 7.04
CA MET A 201 -0.55 -6.22 7.38
C MET A 201 -0.94 -6.99 6.12
N LYS A 202 -1.50 -6.32 5.11
CA LYS A 202 -1.86 -6.93 3.83
C LYS A 202 -0.64 -7.48 3.10
N ALA A 203 0.44 -6.69 3.00
CA ALA A 203 1.70 -7.13 2.38
C ALA A 203 2.30 -8.34 3.10
N ALA A 204 2.30 -8.35 4.44
CA ALA A 204 2.83 -9.47 5.24
C ALA A 204 2.05 -10.77 5.04
N SER A 205 0.77 -10.71 4.65
CA SER A 205 -0.03 -11.89 4.33
C SER A 205 0.32 -12.52 2.97
N GLU A 206 1.06 -11.80 2.11
CA GLU A 206 1.40 -12.24 0.76
C GLU A 206 2.91 -12.34 0.53
N TYR A 207 3.71 -11.61 1.30
CA TYR A 207 5.15 -11.51 1.15
C TYR A 207 5.85 -11.45 2.50
N THR A 208 6.81 -12.34 2.73
CA THR A 208 7.59 -12.36 3.99
C THR A 208 8.77 -11.38 3.90
N PHE A 209 8.88 -10.50 4.88
CA PHE A 209 10.01 -9.59 5.08
C PHE A 209 10.44 -9.58 6.55
N ALA A 210 11.53 -8.89 6.88
CA ALA A 210 12.22 -9.14 8.14
C ALA A 210 11.47 -8.66 9.39
N ALA A 211 10.73 -7.54 9.32
CA ALA A 211 9.91 -7.03 10.42
C ALA A 211 8.90 -5.97 9.94
N GLY A 212 7.70 -5.95 10.51
CA GLY A 212 6.68 -4.94 10.28
C GLY A 212 6.32 -4.19 11.56
N ILE A 213 6.16 -2.87 11.47
CA ILE A 213 5.63 -2.04 12.56
C ILE A 213 4.41 -1.29 12.05
N CYS A 214 3.25 -1.61 12.61
CA CYS A 214 1.97 -1.04 12.25
C CYS A 214 1.56 -0.04 13.35
N VAL A 215 1.54 1.24 13.01
CA VAL A 215 1.17 2.32 13.93
C VAL A 215 -0.28 2.71 13.67
N GLU A 216 -1.13 2.49 14.65
CA GLU A 216 -2.58 2.79 14.54
C GLU A 216 -3.16 2.27 13.20
N PRO A 217 -2.97 0.96 12.85
CA PRO A 217 -3.28 0.46 11.52
C PRO A 217 -4.80 0.49 11.26
N ALA A 218 -5.19 1.11 10.16
CA ALA A 218 -6.60 1.19 9.77
C ALA A 218 -7.09 -0.13 9.12
N ASP A 219 -6.97 -1.24 9.82
CA ASP A 219 -7.12 -2.63 9.36
C ASP A 219 -8.57 -3.00 8.94
N HIS A 220 -9.28 -2.08 8.27
CA HIS A 220 -10.66 -2.29 7.85
C HIS A 220 -10.79 -3.36 6.77
N GLU A 221 -9.95 -3.30 5.75
CA GLU A 221 -9.94 -4.28 4.66
C GLU A 221 -9.25 -5.56 5.12
N PHE A 222 -8.17 -5.44 5.90
CA PHE A 222 -7.44 -6.59 6.42
C PHE A 222 -8.30 -7.50 7.29
N LEU A 223 -9.15 -6.94 8.15
CA LEU A 223 -10.10 -7.67 8.98
C LEU A 223 -11.47 -7.85 8.33
N THR A 224 -11.68 -7.32 7.12
CA THR A 224 -12.99 -7.27 6.45
C THR A 224 -14.07 -6.69 7.37
N VAL A 225 -13.79 -5.48 7.90
CA VAL A 225 -14.71 -4.78 8.81
C VAL A 225 -15.77 -4.03 8.01
N ASN A 226 -16.99 -4.03 8.50
CA ASN A 226 -18.08 -3.27 7.90
C ASN A 226 -17.79 -1.75 7.94
N THR A 227 -17.59 -1.14 6.77
CA THR A 227 -17.42 0.32 6.61
C THR A 227 -18.62 0.97 5.90
N GLY A 228 -19.66 0.18 5.58
CA GLY A 228 -20.84 0.60 4.88
C GLY A 228 -21.75 1.56 5.68
N PRO A 229 -22.94 1.87 5.15
CA PRO A 229 -23.88 2.81 5.77
C PRO A 229 -24.30 2.44 7.20
N ASN A 230 -24.30 1.16 7.52
CA ASN A 230 -24.69 0.63 8.83
C ASN A 230 -23.50 0.47 9.81
N ALA A 231 -22.30 0.91 9.43
CA ALA A 231 -21.18 0.93 10.36
C ALA A 231 -21.45 1.92 11.51
N PRO A 232 -20.97 1.63 12.73
CA PRO A 232 -21.09 2.58 13.82
C PRO A 232 -20.36 3.88 13.48
N ARG A 233 -21.07 5.02 13.64
CA ARG A 233 -20.54 6.36 13.28
C ARG A 233 -20.85 7.39 14.35
N LYS A 234 -19.94 8.35 14.46
CA LYS A 234 -20.13 9.59 15.19
C LYS A 234 -19.58 10.72 14.31
N ASP A 235 -20.33 11.77 14.10
CA ASP A 235 -19.94 12.94 13.29
C ASP A 235 -19.40 12.55 11.89
N ASN A 236 -20.05 11.54 11.26
CA ASN A 236 -19.68 10.92 9.98
C ASN A 236 -18.39 10.06 9.98
N GLU A 237 -17.68 9.98 11.09
CA GLU A 237 -16.52 9.10 11.24
C GLU A 237 -16.93 7.72 11.76
N ILE A 238 -16.29 6.68 11.25
CA ILE A 238 -16.49 5.30 11.71
C ILE A 238 -15.87 5.16 13.10
N GLN A 239 -16.62 4.53 14.02
CA GLN A 239 -16.25 4.37 15.42
C GLN A 239 -16.09 2.90 15.79
N TYR A 240 -14.85 2.48 15.96
CA TYR A 240 -14.47 1.14 16.42
C TYR A 240 -13.50 1.21 17.60
N ASN A 241 -13.77 2.11 18.56
CA ASN A 241 -12.99 2.23 19.79
C ASN A 241 -13.15 1.03 20.73
N ASP A 242 -14.30 0.35 20.70
CA ASP A 242 -14.59 -0.86 21.44
C ASP A 242 -14.27 -2.10 20.62
N ILE A 243 -13.46 -3.01 21.18
CA ILE A 243 -13.03 -4.24 20.51
C ILE A 243 -14.21 -5.19 20.22
N GLU A 244 -15.24 -5.25 21.08
CA GLU A 244 -16.38 -6.12 20.86
C GLU A 244 -17.28 -5.58 19.74
N VAL A 245 -17.37 -4.26 19.60
CA VAL A 245 -18.02 -3.64 18.45
C VAL A 245 -17.25 -3.93 17.16
N ALA A 246 -15.92 -3.82 17.18
CA ALA A 246 -15.06 -4.18 16.04
C ALA A 246 -15.24 -5.66 15.68
N ARG A 247 -15.15 -6.56 16.67
CA ARG A 247 -15.28 -8.02 16.50
C ARG A 247 -16.61 -8.42 15.86
N LYS A 248 -17.72 -7.80 16.28
CA LYS A 248 -19.06 -8.08 15.75
C LYS A 248 -19.21 -7.64 14.30
N ASN A 249 -18.45 -6.66 13.88
CA ASN A 249 -18.53 -6.07 12.53
C ASN A 249 -17.43 -6.54 11.58
N ALA A 250 -16.52 -7.40 12.03
CA ALA A 250 -15.44 -7.97 11.24
C ALA A 250 -15.77 -9.39 10.73
N ASN A 251 -15.20 -9.79 9.63
CA ASN A 251 -15.30 -11.15 9.10
C ASN A 251 -14.11 -11.99 9.59
N LYS A 252 -14.30 -12.72 10.69
CA LYS A 252 -13.22 -13.52 11.28
C LYS A 252 -12.64 -14.56 10.32
N THR A 253 -13.45 -15.22 9.52
CA THR A 253 -12.99 -16.26 8.59
C THR A 253 -12.00 -15.70 7.58
N GLU A 254 -12.38 -14.63 6.89
CA GLU A 254 -11.50 -13.99 5.90
C GLU A 254 -10.25 -13.36 6.53
N ALA A 255 -10.39 -12.76 7.72
CA ALA A 255 -9.26 -12.19 8.45
C ALA A 255 -8.25 -13.27 8.85
N MET A 256 -8.74 -14.41 9.40
CA MET A 256 -7.86 -15.52 9.80
C MET A 256 -7.13 -16.14 8.62
N GLU A 257 -7.77 -16.27 7.45
CA GLU A 257 -7.10 -16.75 6.23
C GLU A 257 -5.90 -15.86 5.84
N ARG A 258 -5.99 -14.54 6.04
CA ARG A 258 -4.87 -13.62 5.80
C ARG A 258 -3.83 -13.73 6.90
N ILE A 259 -4.26 -13.75 8.16
CA ILE A 259 -3.38 -13.84 9.33
C ILE A 259 -2.55 -15.12 9.31
N GLU A 260 -3.14 -16.26 8.94
CA GLU A 260 -2.44 -17.55 8.90
C GLU A 260 -1.25 -17.55 7.93
N ARG A 261 -1.30 -16.74 6.88
CA ARG A 261 -0.19 -16.61 5.92
C ARG A 261 0.95 -15.71 6.40
N ILE A 262 0.77 -14.93 7.47
CA ILE A 262 1.80 -14.04 7.99
C ILE A 262 2.93 -14.83 8.65
N HIS A 263 4.15 -14.60 8.18
CA HIS A 263 5.39 -15.10 8.77
C HIS A 263 6.32 -13.99 9.25
N THR A 264 6.05 -12.76 8.87
CA THR A 264 6.76 -11.56 9.29
C THR A 264 6.42 -11.25 10.76
N PRO A 265 7.41 -11.04 11.65
CA PRO A 265 7.16 -10.52 12.99
C PRO A 265 6.55 -9.12 12.92
N ILE A 266 5.51 -8.87 13.71
CA ILE A 266 4.75 -7.62 13.70
C ILE A 266 4.74 -6.96 15.07
N LEU A 267 5.02 -5.66 15.12
CA LEU A 267 4.76 -4.80 16.27
C LEU A 267 3.61 -3.85 15.95
N ILE A 268 2.57 -3.88 16.78
CA ILE A 268 1.42 -2.97 16.65
C ILE A 268 1.51 -1.90 17.74
N PHE A 269 1.50 -0.63 17.31
CA PHE A 269 1.29 0.51 18.19
C PHE A 269 -0.16 0.96 18.11
N GLY A 270 -0.85 0.96 19.26
CA GLY A 270 -2.16 1.57 19.42
C GLY A 270 -2.08 2.99 19.97
N ARG A 271 -3.24 3.65 20.06
CA ARG A 271 -3.44 4.92 20.75
C ARG A 271 -4.69 4.81 21.62
N ASP A 272 -4.52 4.93 22.95
CA ASP A 272 -5.54 4.51 23.94
C ASP A 272 -6.91 5.17 23.77
N THR A 273 -6.92 6.41 23.27
CA THR A 273 -8.15 7.21 23.03
C THR A 273 -8.58 7.24 21.56
N ASP A 274 -7.99 6.41 20.70
CA ASP A 274 -8.34 6.37 19.28
C ASP A 274 -9.75 5.81 19.05
N HIS A 275 -10.47 6.45 18.14
CA HIS A 275 -11.80 6.00 17.71
C HIS A 275 -11.79 4.63 17.01
N GLN A 276 -10.62 4.10 16.68
CA GLN A 276 -10.41 2.80 16.05
C GLN A 276 -9.56 1.84 16.91
N GLN A 277 -9.30 2.17 18.16
CA GLN A 277 -8.48 1.36 19.07
C GLN A 277 -8.93 -0.11 19.13
N GLY A 278 -10.23 -0.38 19.03
CA GLY A 278 -10.79 -1.74 18.99
C GLY A 278 -10.35 -2.53 17.76
N ILE A 279 -10.19 -1.88 16.58
CA ILE A 279 -9.63 -2.50 15.37
C ILE A 279 -8.19 -2.95 15.63
N PHE A 280 -7.34 -2.06 16.16
CA PHE A 280 -5.93 -2.36 16.41
C PHE A 280 -5.76 -3.51 17.41
N LYS A 281 -6.57 -3.51 18.49
CA LYS A 281 -6.58 -4.60 19.47
C LYS A 281 -7.09 -5.91 18.88
N LEU A 282 -8.12 -5.87 18.02
CA LEU A 282 -8.68 -7.05 17.40
C LEU A 282 -7.67 -7.73 16.46
N THR A 283 -6.93 -6.93 15.67
CA THR A 283 -5.83 -7.44 14.86
C THR A 283 -4.80 -8.18 15.72
N TYR A 284 -4.36 -7.55 16.81
CA TYR A 284 -3.43 -8.17 17.75
C TYR A 284 -3.97 -9.47 18.34
N GLU A 285 -5.22 -9.48 18.84
CA GLU A 285 -5.80 -10.68 19.46
C GLU A 285 -5.92 -11.85 18.49
N TRP A 286 -6.38 -11.59 17.25
CA TRP A 286 -6.50 -12.65 16.25
C TRP A 286 -5.14 -13.16 15.77
N MET A 287 -4.13 -12.30 15.66
CA MET A 287 -2.75 -12.74 15.41
C MET A 287 -2.22 -13.62 16.56
N LYS A 288 -2.52 -13.28 17.82
CA LYS A 288 -2.17 -14.11 18.99
C LYS A 288 -2.90 -15.45 18.97
N GLU A 289 -4.19 -15.45 18.61
CA GLU A 289 -4.98 -16.67 18.45
C GLU A 289 -4.37 -17.61 17.39
N ALA A 290 -3.87 -17.05 16.29
CA ALA A 290 -3.17 -17.77 15.23
C ALA A 290 -1.69 -18.08 15.55
N HIS A 291 -1.23 -17.86 16.79
CA HIS A 291 0.15 -18.10 17.23
C HIS A 291 1.22 -17.36 16.41
N LYS A 292 0.91 -16.17 15.89
CA LYS A 292 1.86 -15.35 15.15
C LYS A 292 2.81 -14.59 16.08
N ASP A 293 4.01 -14.28 15.57
CA ASP A 293 4.96 -13.41 16.27
C ASP A 293 4.45 -11.97 16.19
N VAL A 294 3.70 -11.56 17.20
CA VAL A 294 3.10 -10.24 17.31
C VAL A 294 3.32 -9.65 18.70
N THR A 295 3.69 -8.38 18.73
CA THR A 295 3.85 -7.57 19.95
C THR A 295 2.87 -6.40 19.91
N TRP A 296 2.33 -6.05 21.05
CA TRP A 296 1.42 -4.92 21.25
C TRP A 296 2.01 -3.90 22.21
N THR A 297 1.87 -2.63 21.88
CA THR A 297 2.07 -1.52 22.82
C THR A 297 1.12 -0.37 22.48
N SER A 298 0.71 0.41 23.46
CA SER A 298 -0.21 1.52 23.28
C SER A 298 0.08 2.61 24.32
N PHE A 299 -0.20 3.85 23.96
CA PHE A 299 -0.03 5.00 24.84
C PHE A 299 -1.21 5.97 24.66
N ASP A 300 -1.53 6.68 25.70
CA ASP A 300 -2.44 7.83 25.61
C ASP A 300 -1.69 9.03 25.02
N HIS A 301 -2.00 9.36 23.76
CA HIS A 301 -1.37 10.47 23.06
C HIS A 301 -2.39 11.21 22.17
N PRO A 302 -2.40 12.56 22.14
CA PRO A 302 -3.40 13.31 21.39
C PRO A 302 -3.20 13.29 19.87
N VAL A 303 -1.97 12.98 19.41
CA VAL A 303 -1.61 13.07 17.97
C VAL A 303 -1.70 11.71 17.31
N HIS A 304 -2.46 11.62 16.21
CA HIS A 304 -2.48 10.45 15.34
C HIS A 304 -1.10 10.22 14.71
N GLY A 305 -0.62 8.98 14.74
CA GLY A 305 0.71 8.63 14.22
C GLY A 305 1.89 9.11 15.06
N TYR A 306 1.68 9.36 16.34
CA TYR A 306 2.66 9.93 17.28
C TYR A 306 4.02 9.21 17.31
N VAL A 307 4.08 7.98 16.87
CA VAL A 307 5.31 7.17 16.79
C VAL A 307 6.28 7.69 15.73
N LEU A 308 5.75 8.16 14.59
CA LEU A 308 6.54 8.81 13.55
C LEU A 308 6.59 10.31 13.77
N ILE A 309 7.66 10.77 14.41
CA ILE A 309 7.80 12.14 14.91
C ILE A 309 8.14 13.08 13.76
N ARG A 310 7.25 13.99 13.46
CA ARG A 310 7.45 15.05 12.45
C ARG A 310 8.29 16.20 13.02
N ASN A 311 9.04 16.86 12.13
CA ASN A 311 9.67 18.13 12.46
C ASN A 311 8.60 19.18 12.80
N GLN A 312 8.91 20.07 13.71
CA GLN A 312 8.07 21.23 13.97
C GLN A 312 8.07 22.19 12.75
N PRO A 313 7.11 23.12 12.63
CA PRO A 313 7.07 24.09 11.53
C PRO A 313 8.36 24.92 11.40
N ASP A 314 9.07 25.16 12.51
CA ASP A 314 10.38 25.84 12.55
C ASP A 314 11.55 24.93 12.13
N GLY A 315 11.29 23.68 11.75
CA GLY A 315 12.28 22.67 11.38
C GLY A 315 12.94 21.97 12.56
N SER A 316 12.62 22.33 13.80
CA SER A 316 13.20 21.70 14.99
C SER A 316 12.58 20.32 15.25
N TYR A 317 13.33 19.45 15.92
CA TYR A 317 12.88 18.13 16.36
C TYR A 317 12.67 18.16 17.87
N LYS A 318 11.42 18.14 18.29
CA LYS A 318 11.03 18.27 19.70
C LYS A 318 10.05 17.18 20.09
N PRO A 319 10.51 15.92 20.20
CA PRO A 319 9.66 14.83 20.69
C PRO A 319 9.32 15.04 22.17
N ASP A 320 8.09 14.75 22.55
CA ASP A 320 7.70 14.60 23.94
C ASP A 320 8.23 13.29 24.55
N GLU A 321 7.94 13.05 25.83
CA GLU A 321 8.42 11.87 26.55
C GLU A 321 7.88 10.56 25.95
N ILE A 322 6.59 10.51 25.58
CA ILE A 322 5.97 9.33 24.97
C ILE A 322 6.61 9.06 23.62
N GLN A 323 6.79 10.08 22.80
CA GLN A 323 7.43 9.97 21.49
C GLN A 323 8.90 9.51 21.59
N GLN A 324 9.64 9.96 22.59
CA GLN A 324 11.01 9.48 22.85
C GLN A 324 11.00 7.98 23.22
N LYS A 325 10.07 7.59 24.07
CA LYS A 325 9.90 6.18 24.47
C LYS A 325 9.50 5.29 23.29
N THR A 326 8.58 5.75 22.46
CA THR A 326 8.17 4.96 21.27
C THR A 326 9.28 4.85 20.24
N TYR A 327 10.09 5.93 20.07
CA TYR A 327 11.29 5.86 19.23
C TYR A 327 12.26 4.77 19.70
N ALA A 328 12.53 4.70 21.01
CA ALA A 328 13.37 3.65 21.55
C ALA A 328 12.79 2.25 21.28
N ILE A 329 11.49 2.04 21.56
CA ILE A 329 10.82 0.76 21.34
C ILE A 329 10.89 0.31 19.89
N PHE A 330 10.55 1.17 18.92
CA PHE A 330 10.54 0.75 17.53
C PHE A 330 11.96 0.55 16.96
N MET A 331 12.93 1.33 17.42
CA MET A 331 14.33 1.13 17.01
C MET A 331 14.93 -0.16 17.60
N ASP A 332 14.64 -0.47 18.86
CA ASP A 332 15.09 -1.72 19.49
C ASP A 332 14.42 -2.94 18.81
N TYR A 333 13.17 -2.80 18.39
CA TYR A 333 12.49 -3.83 17.61
C TYR A 333 13.17 -4.05 16.24
N PHE A 334 13.51 -3.00 15.52
CA PHE A 334 14.26 -3.13 14.26
C PHE A 334 15.67 -3.66 14.48
N ASP A 335 16.41 -3.17 15.50
CA ASP A 335 17.74 -3.68 15.79
C ASP A 335 17.71 -5.20 16.08
N LYS A 336 16.70 -5.67 16.84
CA LYS A 336 16.49 -7.09 17.13
C LYS A 336 16.27 -7.93 15.87
N HIS A 337 15.53 -7.43 14.89
CA HIS A 337 15.11 -8.22 13.73
C HIS A 337 15.97 -7.98 12.48
N LEU A 338 16.59 -6.81 12.32
CA LEU A 338 17.30 -6.40 11.10
C LEU A 338 18.83 -6.41 11.25
N LYS A 339 19.37 -6.42 12.46
CA LYS A 339 20.83 -6.41 12.70
C LYS A 339 21.41 -7.74 13.20
N ARG A 340 20.73 -8.81 12.93
CA ARG A 340 21.18 -10.17 13.26
C ARG A 340 22.30 -10.63 12.34
#